data_6fd570b8513f010917d7b2ad409a7be5
#
_entry.id   6fd570b8513f010917d7b2ad409a7be5
#
_cell.length_a   1.000
_cell.length_b   1.000
_cell.length_c   1.000
_cell.angle_alpha   90.00
_cell.angle_beta   90.00
_cell.angle_gamma   90.00
#
_symmetry.space_group_name_H-M   'P 1'
#
loop_
_entity.id
_entity.type
_entity.pdbx_description
1 polymer ?
#
loop_
_entity_poly.entity_id
_entity_poly.type
_entity_poly.pdbx_seq_one_letter_code
_entity_poly.pdbx_strand_id
1 'polypeptide(L)'
;MVAAVSAAVALSMSPVVAHAAPAPLTGVELNSPVENSVAVDAQFDAGDAYTVGLQALRQLRGEMWDLNPYFSTDGENTSTRLRDVAAKYDLDSKEAYANAFTIDHSLTRISVQRAAEQPGGLSHIRPDGTSPWTATVNGDQSWSESLAGGTNLKNSILKSWGHGELRALKAAKGVSNSDNGHLHMMIDPKFKYYGFGQVYLRGSKYGNYSASQASEKPGTSTQMPAGEQRVWLYRSAAPNEKPTGLKEGVPGPLQDTTAPGGVPGGSSGELNSIIGIIFGVLSLLGVIAGIARQLGFLR
;
A
#
# COMPACT_ATOMS: atom_id res chain seq x y z
N MET A 1 -34.88 -31.69 -64.49
CA MET A 1 -34.80 -30.59 -63.50
C MET A 1 -34.59 -31.24 -62.14
N VAL A 2 -33.39 -31.13 -61.57
CA VAL A 2 -33.05 -31.66 -60.26
C VAL A 2 -32.95 -30.45 -59.31
N ALA A 3 -33.83 -30.37 -58.34
CA ALA A 3 -33.84 -29.30 -57.32
C ALA A 3 -32.87 -29.73 -56.21
N ALA A 4 -31.80 -28.92 -55.99
CA ALA A 4 -30.89 -29.04 -54.87
C ALA A 4 -31.49 -28.33 -53.65
N VAL A 5 -31.71 -29.07 -52.59
CA VAL A 5 -32.16 -28.54 -51.26
C VAL A 5 -30.87 -28.27 -50.45
N SER A 6 -30.54 -27.01 -50.25
CA SER A 6 -29.44 -26.60 -49.36
C SER A 6 -29.99 -26.47 -47.93
N ALA A 7 -29.55 -27.38 -47.01
CA ALA A 7 -29.83 -27.29 -45.61
C ALA A 7 -28.80 -26.33 -44.94
N ALA A 8 -29.27 -25.17 -44.47
CA ALA A 8 -28.45 -24.28 -43.64
C ALA A 8 -28.45 -24.76 -42.19
N VAL A 9 -27.28 -25.19 -41.68
CA VAL A 9 -27.11 -25.50 -40.27
C VAL A 9 -26.80 -24.19 -39.52
N ALA A 10 -27.78 -23.70 -38.77
CA ALA A 10 -27.60 -22.57 -37.86
C ALA A 10 -26.87 -23.06 -36.58
N LEU A 11 -25.59 -22.71 -36.44
CA LEU A 11 -24.89 -22.87 -35.17
C LEU A 11 -25.43 -21.82 -34.20
N SER A 12 -26.22 -22.25 -33.23
CA SER A 12 -26.60 -21.45 -32.08
C SER A 12 -25.40 -21.31 -31.15
N MET A 13 -24.70 -20.18 -31.22
CA MET A 13 -23.74 -19.81 -30.19
C MET A 13 -24.55 -19.37 -28.93
N SER A 14 -24.59 -20.23 -27.93
CA SER A 14 -25.05 -19.83 -26.61
C SER A 14 -24.12 -18.76 -26.05
N PRO A 15 -24.61 -17.63 -25.54
CA PRO A 15 -23.75 -16.64 -24.90
C PRO A 15 -23.09 -17.30 -23.68
N VAL A 16 -21.76 -17.32 -23.67
CA VAL A 16 -21.01 -17.66 -22.48
C VAL A 16 -21.30 -16.54 -21.48
N VAL A 17 -22.11 -16.84 -20.48
CA VAL A 17 -22.31 -15.93 -19.35
C VAL A 17 -20.97 -15.90 -18.62
N ALA A 18 -20.22 -14.83 -18.83
CA ALA A 18 -19.04 -14.55 -18.03
C ALA A 18 -19.50 -14.39 -16.58
N HIS A 19 -19.24 -15.38 -15.75
CA HIS A 19 -19.44 -15.23 -14.32
C HIS A 19 -18.47 -14.15 -13.86
N ALA A 20 -19.03 -13.08 -13.31
CA ALA A 20 -18.21 -12.07 -12.64
C ALA A 20 -17.37 -12.79 -11.58
N ALA A 21 -16.06 -12.59 -11.62
CA ALA A 21 -15.19 -13.15 -10.61
C ALA A 21 -15.64 -12.69 -9.23
N PRO A 22 -15.60 -13.54 -8.19
CA PRO A 22 -15.88 -13.09 -6.84
C PRO A 22 -14.93 -11.94 -6.54
N ALA A 23 -15.50 -10.84 -6.03
CA ALA A 23 -14.71 -9.66 -5.68
C ALA A 23 -13.60 -10.06 -4.71
N PRO A 24 -12.37 -9.50 -4.84
CA PRO A 24 -11.33 -9.69 -3.85
C PRO A 24 -11.86 -9.32 -2.47
N LEU A 25 -11.42 -9.99 -1.40
CA LEU A 25 -11.84 -9.71 -0.04
C LEU A 25 -11.66 -8.22 0.33
N THR A 26 -10.62 -7.59 -0.20
CA THR A 26 -10.38 -6.15 -0.08
C THR A 26 -11.35 -5.31 -0.90
N GLY A 27 -11.98 -5.87 -1.92
CA GLY A 27 -12.79 -5.15 -2.91
C GLY A 27 -11.98 -4.29 -3.88
N VAL A 28 -10.66 -4.34 -3.80
CA VAL A 28 -9.76 -3.53 -4.65
C VAL A 28 -9.63 -4.17 -6.02
N GLU A 29 -9.72 -3.35 -7.05
CA GLU A 29 -9.56 -3.76 -8.45
C GLU A 29 -8.21 -4.42 -8.70
N LEU A 30 -8.23 -5.60 -9.33
CA LEU A 30 -7.01 -6.34 -9.71
C LEU A 30 -6.48 -5.95 -11.09
N ASN A 31 -7.27 -5.25 -11.91
CA ASN A 31 -6.97 -4.86 -13.30
C ASN A 31 -6.68 -6.04 -14.24
N SER A 32 -7.01 -7.25 -13.83
CA SER A 32 -6.81 -8.45 -14.64
C SER A 32 -7.95 -9.43 -14.41
N PRO A 33 -8.25 -10.29 -15.41
CA PRO A 33 -9.20 -11.38 -15.25
C PRO A 33 -8.78 -12.30 -14.10
N VAL A 34 -9.76 -12.92 -13.44
CA VAL A 34 -9.52 -13.77 -12.27
C VAL A 34 -8.64 -14.97 -12.56
N GLU A 35 -8.70 -15.50 -13.77
CA GLU A 35 -7.83 -16.58 -14.24
C GLU A 35 -6.36 -16.21 -14.29
N ASN A 36 -6.05 -14.90 -14.34
CA ASN A 36 -4.69 -14.35 -14.27
C ASN A 36 -4.30 -13.92 -12.87
N SER A 37 -5.03 -14.33 -11.86
CA SER A 37 -4.70 -14.00 -10.47
C SER A 37 -3.83 -15.05 -9.80
N VAL A 38 -3.11 -14.60 -8.78
CA VAL A 38 -2.32 -15.41 -7.86
C VAL A 38 -2.92 -15.30 -6.47
N ALA A 39 -3.28 -16.45 -5.89
CA ALA A 39 -3.73 -16.53 -4.51
C ALA A 39 -2.52 -16.52 -3.57
N VAL A 40 -2.51 -15.64 -2.60
CA VAL A 40 -1.48 -15.54 -1.56
C VAL A 40 -2.09 -15.90 -0.20
N ASP A 41 -1.38 -16.75 0.56
CA ASP A 41 -1.75 -17.09 1.95
C ASP A 41 -1.41 -15.89 2.83
N ALA A 42 -2.42 -15.14 3.20
CA ALA A 42 -2.31 -13.85 3.87
C ALA A 42 -2.96 -13.88 5.25
N GLN A 43 -2.27 -13.30 6.23
CA GLN A 43 -2.78 -13.09 7.59
C GLN A 43 -2.69 -11.60 7.92
N PHE A 44 -3.78 -10.99 8.38
CA PHE A 44 -3.86 -9.58 8.71
C PHE A 44 -5.02 -9.28 9.66
N ASP A 45 -4.97 -8.11 10.30
CA ASP A 45 -6.08 -7.48 11.01
C ASP A 45 -6.32 -6.08 10.44
N ALA A 46 -7.47 -5.85 9.82
CA ALA A 46 -7.83 -4.53 9.30
C ALA A 46 -8.06 -3.49 10.42
N GLY A 47 -8.32 -3.96 11.65
CA GLY A 47 -8.41 -3.12 12.85
C GLY A 47 -7.09 -2.44 13.23
N ASP A 48 -5.95 -2.98 12.78
CA ASP A 48 -4.62 -2.39 13.02
C ASP A 48 -4.48 -0.97 12.46
N ALA A 49 -5.24 -0.60 11.44
CA ALA A 49 -5.29 0.78 10.95
C ALA A 49 -5.69 1.76 12.06
N TYR A 50 -6.61 1.36 12.96
CA TYR A 50 -7.13 2.18 14.06
C TYR A 50 -6.33 2.01 15.34
N THR A 51 -5.99 0.78 15.69
CA THR A 51 -5.34 0.45 16.98
C THR A 51 -3.85 0.74 16.97
N VAL A 52 -3.20 0.60 15.83
CA VAL A 52 -1.76 0.79 15.64
C VAL A 52 -1.47 1.99 14.73
N GLY A 53 -2.01 2.01 13.51
CA GLY A 53 -1.70 3.02 12.49
C GLY A 53 -2.04 4.43 12.93
N LEU A 54 -3.27 4.65 13.39
CA LEU A 54 -3.74 5.94 13.90
C LEU A 54 -2.84 6.49 15.00
N GLN A 55 -2.52 5.64 15.99
CA GLN A 55 -1.72 6.06 17.14
C GLN A 55 -0.27 6.36 16.76
N ALA A 56 0.33 5.51 15.92
CA ALA A 56 1.70 5.72 15.45
C ALA A 56 1.84 6.99 14.60
N LEU A 57 0.88 7.28 13.71
CA LEU A 57 0.93 8.52 12.92
C LEU A 57 0.72 9.76 13.78
N ARG A 58 -0.19 9.73 14.76
CA ARG A 58 -0.35 10.81 15.75
C ARG A 58 0.95 11.08 16.50
N GLN A 59 1.59 10.02 16.98
CA GLN A 59 2.89 10.11 17.65
C GLN A 59 3.93 10.75 16.71
N LEU A 60 4.10 10.22 15.50
CA LEU A 60 5.07 10.74 14.53
C LEU A 60 4.83 12.22 14.23
N ARG A 61 3.60 12.61 13.94
CA ARG A 61 3.25 14.02 13.68
C ARG A 61 3.56 14.92 14.88
N GLY A 62 3.23 14.45 16.09
CA GLY A 62 3.58 15.18 17.31
C GLY A 62 5.08 15.39 17.52
N GLU A 63 5.88 14.35 17.23
CA GLU A 63 7.34 14.43 17.28
C GLU A 63 7.90 15.35 16.18
N MET A 64 7.36 15.29 14.97
CA MET A 64 7.77 16.19 13.88
C MET A 64 7.33 17.64 14.10
N TRP A 65 6.21 17.88 14.79
CA TRP A 65 5.85 19.21 15.25
C TRP A 65 6.93 19.79 16.17
N ASP A 66 7.40 19.03 17.16
CA ASP A 66 8.44 19.49 18.09
C ASP A 66 9.76 19.75 17.37
N LEU A 67 10.15 18.91 16.44
CA LEU A 67 11.36 19.06 15.63
C LEU A 67 11.28 20.19 14.60
N ASN A 68 10.10 20.52 14.13
CA ASN A 68 9.80 21.55 13.16
C ASN A 68 10.77 21.58 11.96
N PRO A 69 10.89 20.49 11.17
CA PRO A 69 11.79 20.44 10.03
C PRO A 69 11.37 21.42 8.93
N TYR A 70 12.24 21.67 7.98
CA TYR A 70 11.83 22.29 6.71
C TYR A 70 10.80 21.43 6.02
N PHE A 71 9.81 22.04 5.38
CA PHE A 71 8.76 21.34 4.66
C PHE A 71 8.28 22.15 3.45
N SER A 72 8.37 21.56 2.26
CA SER A 72 7.95 22.15 0.99
C SER A 72 6.70 21.46 0.46
N THR A 73 5.73 22.25 0.02
CA THR A 73 4.49 21.75 -0.62
C THR A 73 4.51 21.84 -2.14
N ASP A 74 5.43 22.61 -2.70
CA ASP A 74 5.55 22.93 -4.13
C ASP A 74 6.73 22.26 -4.83
N GLY A 75 7.53 21.50 -4.08
CA GLY A 75 8.68 20.77 -4.62
C GLY A 75 9.94 21.62 -4.76
N GLU A 76 9.95 22.85 -4.27
CA GLU A 76 11.13 23.71 -4.26
C GLU A 76 11.79 23.75 -2.89
N ASN A 77 13.12 23.95 -2.87
CA ASN A 77 13.85 24.18 -1.62
C ASN A 77 13.25 25.38 -0.89
N THR A 78 12.98 25.20 0.40
CA THR A 78 12.31 26.22 1.19
C THR A 78 13.02 26.51 2.50
N SER A 79 12.83 27.71 3.00
CA SER A 79 13.09 28.07 4.40
C SER A 79 11.85 27.89 5.30
N THR A 80 10.70 27.55 4.71
CA THR A 80 9.45 27.36 5.43
C THR A 80 9.54 26.13 6.32
N ARG A 81 9.00 26.24 7.52
CA ARG A 81 8.98 25.18 8.50
C ARG A 81 7.64 24.45 8.51
N LEU A 82 7.64 23.22 8.99
CA LEU A 82 6.42 22.39 9.06
C LEU A 82 5.28 23.11 9.79
N ARG A 83 5.55 23.81 10.89
CA ARG A 83 4.52 24.57 11.64
C ARG A 83 3.94 25.72 10.81
N ASP A 84 4.77 26.42 10.04
CA ASP A 84 4.31 27.51 9.18
C ASP A 84 3.43 26.99 8.03
N VAL A 85 3.73 25.79 7.54
CA VAL A 85 2.88 25.11 6.56
C VAL A 85 1.59 24.63 7.19
N ALA A 86 1.65 24.01 8.37
CA ALA A 86 0.47 23.54 9.10
C ALA A 86 -0.50 24.69 9.42
N ALA A 87 0.00 25.87 9.78
CA ALA A 87 -0.81 27.06 10.03
C ALA A 87 -1.64 27.50 8.82
N LYS A 88 -1.18 27.25 7.58
CA LYS A 88 -1.97 27.51 6.37
C LYS A 88 -3.20 26.59 6.24
N TYR A 89 -3.28 25.57 7.04
CA TYR A 89 -4.41 24.61 7.15
C TYR A 89 -5.17 24.76 8.48
N ASP A 90 -5.00 25.91 9.18
CA ASP A 90 -5.60 26.21 10.48
C ASP A 90 -5.17 25.21 11.58
N LEU A 91 -3.95 24.69 11.51
CA LEU A 91 -3.38 23.73 12.45
C LEU A 91 -2.27 24.40 13.27
N ASP A 92 -2.68 25.24 14.23
CA ASP A 92 -1.79 26.15 14.96
C ASP A 92 -1.20 25.55 16.25
N SER A 93 -1.54 24.31 16.57
CA SER A 93 -1.02 23.63 17.75
C SER A 93 -0.56 22.20 17.43
N LYS A 94 0.32 21.68 18.28
CA LYS A 94 0.77 20.29 18.19
C LYS A 94 -0.40 19.30 18.18
N GLU A 95 -1.36 19.54 19.08
CA GLU A 95 -2.53 18.67 19.22
C GLU A 95 -3.42 18.76 17.97
N ALA A 96 -3.72 19.97 17.47
CA ALA A 96 -4.49 20.16 16.26
C ALA A 96 -3.83 19.45 15.09
N TYR A 97 -2.52 19.68 14.88
CA TYR A 97 -1.77 19.08 13.78
C TYR A 97 -1.67 17.55 13.88
N ALA A 98 -1.35 17.02 15.07
CA ALA A 98 -1.20 15.58 15.26
C ALA A 98 -2.50 14.80 15.05
N ASN A 99 -3.66 15.43 15.28
CA ASN A 99 -4.97 14.82 15.15
C ASN A 99 -5.72 15.20 13.86
N ALA A 100 -5.11 15.98 12.96
CA ALA A 100 -5.76 16.52 11.77
C ALA A 100 -5.98 15.50 10.65
N PHE A 101 -6.21 14.24 10.97
CA PHE A 101 -6.49 13.19 9.99
C PHE A 101 -7.42 12.12 10.56
N THR A 102 -8.02 11.37 9.66
CA THR A 102 -8.93 10.26 9.96
C THR A 102 -8.47 8.99 9.22
N ILE A 103 -8.70 7.83 9.83
CA ILE A 103 -8.53 6.55 9.12
C ILE A 103 -9.71 6.38 8.16
N ASP A 104 -9.38 6.11 6.92
CA ASP A 104 -10.33 5.91 5.83
C ASP A 104 -10.43 4.44 5.45
N HIS A 105 -11.66 3.96 5.24
CA HIS A 105 -11.92 2.56 4.97
C HIS A 105 -11.48 2.13 3.57
N SER A 106 -11.67 2.97 2.57
CA SER A 106 -11.24 2.69 1.20
C SER A 106 -9.72 2.62 1.13
N LEU A 107 -9.03 3.58 1.74
CA LEU A 107 -7.57 3.61 1.80
C LEU A 107 -7.00 2.44 2.63
N THR A 108 -7.70 2.00 3.69
CA THR A 108 -7.32 0.81 4.47
C THR A 108 -7.41 -0.46 3.59
N ARG A 109 -8.49 -0.62 2.82
CA ARG A 109 -8.65 -1.73 1.86
C ARG A 109 -7.53 -1.74 0.81
N ILE A 110 -7.23 -0.58 0.24
CA ILE A 110 -6.14 -0.41 -0.72
C ILE A 110 -4.80 -0.74 -0.05
N SER A 111 -4.56 -0.32 1.19
CA SER A 111 -3.32 -0.63 1.93
C SER A 111 -3.14 -2.12 2.16
N VAL A 112 -4.19 -2.85 2.58
CA VAL A 112 -4.13 -4.31 2.74
C VAL A 112 -3.84 -4.99 1.40
N GLN A 113 -4.51 -4.57 0.33
CA GLN A 113 -4.28 -5.08 -1.02
C GLN A 113 -2.84 -4.85 -1.47
N ARG A 114 -2.34 -3.63 -1.35
CA ARG A 114 -0.99 -3.25 -1.78
C ARG A 114 0.10 -3.96 -0.98
N ALA A 115 -0.11 -4.18 0.33
CA ALA A 115 0.78 -5.02 1.14
C ALA A 115 0.81 -6.47 0.64
N ALA A 116 -0.35 -7.03 0.25
CA ALA A 116 -0.45 -8.39 -0.30
C ALA A 116 0.17 -8.54 -1.71
N GLU A 117 0.37 -7.45 -2.43
CA GLU A 117 0.98 -7.43 -3.76
C GLU A 117 2.51 -7.48 -3.77
N GLN A 118 3.17 -7.57 -2.58
CA GLN A 118 4.63 -7.40 -2.42
C GLN A 118 5.45 -8.68 -2.14
N PRO A 119 5.03 -9.91 -2.47
CA PRO A 119 5.70 -11.14 -1.99
C PRO A 119 7.15 -11.29 -2.45
N GLY A 120 7.52 -10.72 -3.59
CA GLY A 120 8.87 -10.77 -4.16
C GLY A 120 9.79 -9.63 -3.73
N GLY A 121 9.25 -8.59 -3.13
CA GLY A 121 9.96 -7.37 -2.77
C GLY A 121 9.06 -6.15 -2.82
N LEU A 122 9.58 -4.98 -2.43
CA LEU A 122 8.79 -3.75 -2.43
C LEU A 122 8.80 -3.11 -3.82
N SER A 123 7.62 -2.77 -4.31
CA SER A 123 7.44 -2.07 -5.59
C SER A 123 6.18 -1.20 -5.57
N HIS A 124 6.32 0.05 -5.97
CA HIS A 124 5.15 0.90 -6.23
C HIS A 124 4.42 0.50 -7.52
N ILE A 125 5.09 -0.17 -8.44
CA ILE A 125 4.43 -0.77 -9.61
C ILE A 125 3.70 -2.03 -9.15
N ARG A 126 2.45 -2.18 -9.57
CA ARG A 126 1.63 -3.36 -9.28
C ARG A 126 2.14 -4.58 -10.05
N PRO A 127 1.82 -5.81 -9.63
CA PRO A 127 2.30 -7.03 -10.30
C PRO A 127 1.95 -7.11 -11.78
N ASP A 128 0.84 -6.53 -12.22
CA ASP A 128 0.41 -6.43 -13.61
C ASP A 128 1.16 -5.36 -14.44
N GLY A 129 2.10 -4.65 -13.82
CA GLY A 129 2.85 -3.56 -14.46
C GLY A 129 2.15 -2.20 -14.43
N THR A 130 0.96 -2.10 -13.83
CA THR A 130 0.24 -0.83 -13.72
C THR A 130 0.73 0.03 -12.56
N SER A 131 0.33 1.31 -12.57
CA SER A 131 0.59 2.28 -11.50
C SER A 131 -0.11 1.88 -10.20
N PRO A 132 0.42 2.23 -9.01
CA PRO A 132 -0.24 2.02 -7.73
C PRO A 132 -1.62 2.70 -7.65
N TRP A 133 -1.83 3.75 -8.41
CA TRP A 133 -3.09 4.51 -8.47
C TRP A 133 -4.24 3.77 -9.14
N THR A 134 -3.97 2.66 -9.80
CA THR A 134 -4.99 1.75 -10.33
C THR A 134 -5.55 0.79 -9.27
N ALA A 135 -4.97 0.77 -8.07
CA ALA A 135 -5.53 0.08 -6.92
C ALA A 135 -6.70 0.90 -6.37
N THR A 136 -7.88 0.73 -6.96
CA THR A 136 -9.10 1.44 -6.59
C THR A 136 -10.12 0.52 -5.95
N VAL A 137 -11.00 1.09 -5.13
CA VAL A 137 -12.16 0.39 -4.58
C VAL A 137 -13.36 1.31 -4.62
N ASN A 138 -14.47 0.88 -5.25
CA ASN A 138 -15.66 1.71 -5.49
C ASN A 138 -15.35 3.05 -6.19
N GLY A 139 -14.29 3.10 -7.01
CA GLY A 139 -13.81 4.33 -7.66
C GLY A 139 -12.92 5.22 -6.78
N ASP A 140 -12.76 4.90 -5.49
CA ASP A 140 -11.84 5.62 -4.61
C ASP A 140 -10.39 5.20 -4.89
N GLN A 141 -9.48 6.15 -4.87
CA GLN A 141 -8.05 5.93 -5.09
C GLN A 141 -7.21 6.70 -4.06
N SER A 142 -5.95 6.33 -3.92
CA SER A 142 -4.98 7.10 -3.15
C SER A 142 -4.21 8.08 -4.03
N TRP A 143 -3.58 9.06 -3.38
CA TRP A 143 -2.72 10.05 -4.02
C TRP A 143 -1.27 9.97 -3.53
N SER A 144 -1.01 9.11 -2.56
CA SER A 144 0.34 8.85 -2.05
C SER A 144 0.40 7.47 -1.41
N GLU A 145 1.53 6.78 -1.56
CA GLU A 145 1.74 5.43 -1.06
C GLU A 145 3.08 5.32 -0.33
N SER A 146 3.07 4.59 0.79
CA SER A 146 4.29 4.14 1.48
C SER A 146 4.27 2.62 1.63
N LEU A 147 5.42 1.97 1.40
CA LEU A 147 5.59 0.52 1.50
C LEU A 147 6.76 0.18 2.44
N ALA A 148 6.61 -0.88 3.23
CA ALA A 148 7.69 -1.44 4.05
C ALA A 148 7.60 -2.97 4.12
N GLY A 149 8.73 -3.62 4.38
CA GLY A 149 8.82 -5.07 4.57
C GLY A 149 9.72 -5.44 5.74
N GLY A 150 9.50 -6.61 6.34
CA GLY A 150 10.35 -7.17 7.39
C GLY A 150 10.18 -6.53 8.77
N THR A 151 9.17 -5.69 8.98
CA THR A 151 8.91 -5.03 10.26
C THR A 151 7.40 -4.95 10.54
N ASN A 152 7.02 -4.56 11.75
CA ASN A 152 5.61 -4.34 12.09
C ASN A 152 5.14 -2.94 11.71
N LEU A 153 3.82 -2.74 11.62
CA LEU A 153 3.21 -1.48 11.18
C LEU A 153 3.69 -0.27 12.00
N LYS A 154 3.75 -0.39 13.32
CA LYS A 154 4.22 0.69 14.20
C LYS A 154 5.66 1.11 13.85
N ASN A 155 6.55 0.14 13.67
CA ASN A 155 7.95 0.42 13.30
C ASN A 155 8.06 0.94 11.85
N SER A 156 7.20 0.47 10.93
CA SER A 156 7.10 1.04 9.59
C SER A 156 6.82 2.54 9.66
N ILE A 157 5.81 2.95 10.43
CA ILE A 157 5.41 4.36 10.55
C ILE A 157 6.46 5.18 11.30
N LEU A 158 6.89 4.75 12.48
CA LEU A 158 7.77 5.56 13.33
C LEU A 158 9.22 5.56 12.87
N LYS A 159 9.72 4.40 12.40
CA LYS A 159 11.15 4.23 12.08
C LYS A 159 11.41 4.31 10.58
N SER A 160 10.81 3.39 9.78
CA SER A 160 11.14 3.30 8.36
C SER A 160 10.69 4.53 7.59
N TRP A 161 9.40 4.87 7.69
CA TRP A 161 8.78 6.00 7.02
C TRP A 161 8.90 7.32 7.81
N GLY A 162 9.28 7.25 9.08
CA GLY A 162 9.39 8.39 9.97
C GLY A 162 10.85 8.83 10.18
N HIS A 163 11.36 8.54 11.37
CA HIS A 163 12.70 9.02 11.78
C HIS A 163 13.84 8.56 10.86
N GLY A 164 13.71 7.43 10.19
CA GLY A 164 14.71 6.93 9.22
C GLY A 164 14.96 7.89 8.08
N GLU A 165 13.93 8.63 7.65
CA GLU A 165 14.01 9.57 6.53
C GLU A 165 14.24 11.04 6.93
N LEU A 166 14.21 11.35 8.24
CA LEU A 166 14.32 12.72 8.73
C LEU A 166 15.61 13.41 8.30
N ARG A 167 16.72 12.67 8.24
CA ARG A 167 17.99 13.23 7.78
C ARG A 167 17.94 13.62 6.31
N ALA A 168 17.32 12.79 5.48
CA ALA A 168 17.16 13.06 4.05
C ALA A 168 16.22 14.25 3.82
N LEU A 169 15.09 14.33 4.55
CA LEU A 169 14.18 15.48 4.47
C LEU A 169 14.88 16.79 4.85
N LYS A 170 15.68 16.78 5.91
CA LYS A 170 16.46 17.97 6.33
C LYS A 170 17.51 18.35 5.28
N ALA A 171 18.23 17.40 4.70
CA ALA A 171 19.22 17.64 3.66
C ALA A 171 18.58 18.21 2.38
N ALA A 172 17.37 17.73 2.03
CA ALA A 172 16.60 18.25 0.91
C ALA A 172 15.85 19.56 1.21
N LYS A 173 16.06 20.17 2.38
CA LYS A 173 15.35 21.38 2.82
C LYS A 173 13.83 21.27 2.64
N GLY A 174 13.27 20.14 3.00
CA GLY A 174 11.84 19.90 2.98
C GLY A 174 11.27 19.45 1.63
N VAL A 175 12.06 19.40 0.57
CA VAL A 175 11.60 18.88 -0.73
C VAL A 175 11.43 17.39 -0.69
N SER A 176 10.30 16.89 -1.17
CA SER A 176 10.04 15.46 -1.33
C SER A 176 10.92 14.87 -2.42
N ASN A 177 11.54 13.73 -2.14
CA ASN A 177 12.32 12.94 -3.10
C ASN A 177 12.27 11.44 -2.74
N SER A 178 13.02 10.62 -3.48
CA SER A 178 13.08 9.16 -3.25
C SER A 178 13.54 8.75 -1.85
N ASP A 179 14.29 9.58 -1.14
CA ASP A 179 14.93 9.23 0.13
C ASP A 179 14.12 9.71 1.35
N ASN A 180 13.06 10.49 1.15
CA ASN A 180 12.26 11.08 2.21
C ASN A 180 10.75 11.12 1.92
N GLY A 181 10.31 10.51 0.83
CA GLY A 181 8.94 10.60 0.33
C GLY A 181 7.91 10.02 1.31
N HIS A 182 8.26 8.99 2.06
CA HIS A 182 7.36 8.43 3.05
C HIS A 182 7.15 9.39 4.22
N LEU A 183 8.24 9.94 4.79
CA LEU A 183 8.11 10.93 5.85
C LEU A 183 7.35 12.15 5.37
N HIS A 184 7.67 12.64 4.17
CA HIS A 184 6.98 13.77 3.57
C HIS A 184 5.48 13.53 3.50
N MET A 185 5.03 12.37 3.00
CA MET A 185 3.63 11.97 2.97
C MET A 185 3.00 11.94 4.38
N MET A 186 3.69 11.32 5.35
CA MET A 186 3.14 11.13 6.70
C MET A 186 2.89 12.46 7.43
N ILE A 187 3.73 13.47 7.17
CA ILE A 187 3.65 14.75 7.88
C ILE A 187 3.01 15.88 7.08
N ASP A 188 2.62 15.63 5.82
CA ASP A 188 1.96 16.64 4.99
C ASP A 188 0.58 17.01 5.57
N PRO A 189 0.36 18.28 5.97
CA PRO A 189 -0.90 18.72 6.56
C PRO A 189 -2.08 18.71 5.57
N LYS A 190 -1.84 18.61 4.27
CA LYS A 190 -2.89 18.54 3.27
C LYS A 190 -3.65 17.21 3.31
N PHE A 191 -2.97 16.10 3.65
CA PHE A 191 -3.63 14.79 3.71
C PHE A 191 -4.47 14.66 4.97
N LYS A 192 -5.77 14.49 4.77
CA LYS A 192 -6.78 14.37 5.84
C LYS A 192 -7.23 12.92 6.07
N TYR A 193 -6.96 12.02 5.13
CA TYR A 193 -7.41 10.64 5.15
C TYR A 193 -6.23 9.70 4.93
N TYR A 194 -6.12 8.70 5.80
CA TYR A 194 -5.06 7.69 5.73
C TYR A 194 -5.65 6.28 5.83
N GLY A 195 -5.08 5.36 5.09
CA GLY A 195 -5.27 3.94 5.27
C GLY A 195 -3.96 3.28 5.66
N PHE A 196 -4.03 2.26 6.50
CA PHE A 196 -2.91 1.41 6.87
C PHE A 196 -3.28 -0.04 6.73
N GLY A 197 -2.35 -0.86 6.24
CA GLY A 197 -2.48 -2.31 6.20
C GLY A 197 -1.14 -2.95 6.52
N GLN A 198 -1.18 -3.99 7.34
CA GLN A 198 -0.07 -4.92 7.52
C GLN A 198 -0.56 -6.30 7.16
N VAL A 199 0.19 -7.02 6.33
CA VAL A 199 -0.12 -8.37 5.91
C VAL A 199 1.10 -9.25 6.10
N TYR A 200 0.93 -10.37 6.81
CA TYR A 200 1.91 -11.45 6.80
C TYR A 200 1.62 -12.35 5.60
N LEU A 201 2.60 -12.51 4.72
CA LEU A 201 2.54 -13.37 3.55
C LEU A 201 3.44 -14.57 3.75
N ARG A 202 2.83 -15.74 3.87
CA ARG A 202 3.56 -16.97 4.10
C ARG A 202 4.47 -17.31 2.91
N GLY A 203 5.72 -17.67 3.21
CA GLY A 203 6.70 -18.07 2.20
C GLY A 203 7.25 -16.94 1.35
N SER A 204 6.92 -15.68 1.68
CA SER A 204 7.43 -14.50 1.00
C SER A 204 8.78 -14.04 1.55
N LYS A 205 9.45 -13.13 0.82
CA LYS A 205 10.80 -12.64 1.14
C LYS A 205 10.93 -12.02 2.53
N TYR A 206 9.95 -11.23 2.96
CA TYR A 206 10.02 -10.47 4.21
C TYR A 206 9.04 -10.95 5.28
N GLY A 207 8.11 -11.85 4.96
CA GLY A 207 7.03 -12.26 5.84
C GLY A 207 6.01 -11.13 6.04
N ASN A 208 6.33 -10.11 6.81
CA ASN A 208 5.48 -8.94 7.04
C ASN A 208 5.69 -7.86 5.97
N TYR A 209 4.58 -7.32 5.48
CA TYR A 209 4.52 -6.18 4.57
C TYR A 209 3.54 -5.16 5.10
N SER A 210 3.94 -3.91 5.13
CA SER A 210 3.08 -2.80 5.50
C SER A 210 2.91 -1.86 4.32
N ALA A 211 1.71 -1.34 4.16
CA ALA A 211 1.42 -0.26 3.22
C ALA A 211 0.61 0.84 3.92
N SER A 212 0.79 2.06 3.47
CA SER A 212 -0.05 3.20 3.81
C SER A 212 -0.44 3.94 2.57
N GLN A 213 -1.68 4.41 2.57
CA GLN A 213 -2.25 5.24 1.51
C GLN A 213 -2.71 6.56 2.11
N ALA A 214 -2.62 7.64 1.35
CA ALA A 214 -3.12 8.94 1.78
C ALA A 214 -3.94 9.66 0.70
N SER A 215 -4.91 10.46 1.14
CA SER A 215 -5.79 11.25 0.28
C SER A 215 -6.21 12.56 0.96
N GLU A 216 -6.54 13.55 0.15
CA GLU A 216 -7.19 14.79 0.59
C GLU A 216 -8.72 14.63 0.69
N LYS A 217 -9.28 13.57 0.08
CA LYS A 217 -10.71 13.30 0.01
C LYS A 217 -11.04 11.98 0.71
N PRO A 218 -12.21 11.88 1.36
CA PRO A 218 -12.67 10.64 1.95
C PRO A 218 -13.06 9.63 0.87
N GLY A 219 -12.91 8.35 1.18
CA GLY A 219 -13.47 7.26 0.41
C GLY A 219 -14.89 6.91 0.82
N THR A 220 -15.50 5.99 0.09
CA THR A 220 -16.92 5.61 0.21
C THR A 220 -17.14 4.19 0.74
N SER A 221 -16.07 3.40 0.91
CA SER A 221 -16.17 2.01 1.34
C SER A 221 -16.54 1.87 2.80
N THR A 222 -17.15 0.74 3.14
CA THR A 222 -17.38 0.32 4.51
C THR A 222 -16.11 -0.28 5.12
N GLN A 223 -16.03 -0.27 6.44
CA GLN A 223 -14.95 -0.90 7.19
C GLN A 223 -14.87 -2.40 6.90
N MET A 224 -13.65 -2.91 6.76
CA MET A 224 -13.39 -4.35 6.78
C MET A 224 -13.58 -4.88 8.20
N PRO A 225 -13.99 -6.17 8.36
CA PRO A 225 -14.06 -6.77 9.68
C PRO A 225 -12.73 -6.64 10.42
N ALA A 226 -12.80 -6.22 11.70
CA ALA A 226 -11.65 -6.21 12.60
C ALA A 226 -11.41 -7.62 13.16
N GLY A 227 -10.21 -7.84 13.68
CA GLY A 227 -9.74 -9.12 14.18
C GLY A 227 -8.87 -9.83 13.17
N GLU A 228 -8.02 -10.70 13.70
CA GLU A 228 -7.07 -11.44 12.87
C GLU A 228 -7.78 -12.37 11.90
N GLN A 229 -7.44 -12.27 10.64
CA GLN A 229 -7.97 -13.08 9.55
C GLN A 229 -6.83 -13.77 8.84
N ARG A 230 -7.02 -15.04 8.47
CA ARG A 230 -6.15 -15.78 7.56
C ARG A 230 -6.96 -16.28 6.38
N VAL A 231 -6.67 -15.73 5.20
CA VAL A 231 -7.46 -15.92 3.99
C VAL A 231 -6.57 -16.00 2.76
N TRP A 232 -7.14 -16.49 1.66
CA TRP A 232 -6.55 -16.27 0.34
C TRP A 232 -6.86 -14.82 -0.09
N LEU A 233 -5.81 -13.98 -0.15
CA LEU A 233 -5.89 -12.74 -0.90
C LEU A 233 -5.44 -12.98 -2.33
N TYR A 234 -5.91 -12.11 -3.24
CA TYR A 234 -5.60 -12.24 -4.65
C TYR A 234 -4.88 -11.00 -5.15
N ARG A 235 -3.92 -11.19 -6.02
CA ARG A 235 -3.26 -10.16 -6.80
C ARG A 235 -3.15 -10.62 -8.25
N SER A 236 -2.90 -9.70 -9.16
CA SER A 236 -2.58 -10.06 -10.54
C SER A 236 -1.28 -10.87 -10.58
N ALA A 237 -1.18 -11.80 -11.52
CA ALA A 237 0.08 -12.44 -11.83
C ALA A 237 1.07 -11.43 -12.43
N ALA A 238 2.32 -11.50 -12.00
CA ALA A 238 3.40 -10.75 -12.66
C ALA A 238 3.71 -11.33 -14.05
N PRO A 239 4.36 -10.58 -14.95
CA PRO A 239 4.83 -11.13 -16.21
C PRO A 239 5.65 -12.41 -15.97
N ASN A 240 5.32 -13.47 -16.68
CA ASN A 240 5.94 -14.80 -16.57
C ASN A 240 5.66 -15.55 -15.25
N GLU A 241 4.81 -15.04 -14.38
CA GLU A 241 4.33 -15.77 -13.21
C GLU A 241 3.14 -16.64 -13.60
N LYS A 242 3.15 -17.88 -13.13
CA LYS A 242 2.03 -18.81 -13.39
C LYS A 242 0.85 -18.45 -12.48
N PRO A 243 -0.31 -18.08 -13.03
CA PRO A 243 -1.50 -17.85 -12.23
C PRO A 243 -1.90 -19.09 -11.44
N THR A 244 -2.44 -18.89 -10.27
CA THR A 244 -3.02 -19.99 -9.47
C THR A 244 -4.54 -20.07 -9.63
N GLY A 245 -5.16 -19.03 -10.19
CA GLY A 245 -6.60 -18.85 -10.18
C GLY A 245 -7.16 -18.70 -8.75
N LEU A 246 -8.47 -18.80 -8.62
CA LEU A 246 -9.13 -18.79 -7.31
C LEU A 246 -8.86 -20.11 -6.58
N LYS A 247 -8.71 -20.02 -5.26
CA LYS A 247 -8.65 -21.15 -4.35
C LYS A 247 -9.90 -21.17 -3.48
N GLU A 248 -10.45 -22.35 -3.29
CA GLU A 248 -11.58 -22.54 -2.38
C GLU A 248 -11.13 -22.59 -0.93
N GLY A 249 -12.03 -22.18 -0.03
CA GLY A 249 -11.83 -22.24 1.41
C GLY A 249 -10.80 -21.24 1.95
N VAL A 250 -10.24 -21.57 3.10
CA VAL A 250 -9.18 -20.81 3.76
C VAL A 250 -7.85 -21.54 3.62
N PRO A 251 -6.70 -20.84 3.72
CA PRO A 251 -5.41 -21.51 3.79
C PRO A 251 -5.42 -22.52 4.93
N GLY A 252 -4.92 -23.75 4.66
CA GLY A 252 -4.88 -24.82 5.65
C GLY A 252 -4.10 -24.41 6.91
N PRO A 253 -4.24 -25.15 8.03
CA PRO A 253 -3.51 -24.88 9.25
C PRO A 253 -2.00 -24.83 8.97
N LEU A 254 -1.29 -24.01 9.74
CA LEU A 254 0.16 -24.03 9.72
C LEU A 254 0.59 -25.47 10.03
N GLN A 255 1.21 -26.16 9.08
CA GLN A 255 1.99 -27.33 9.46
C GLN A 255 3.14 -26.79 10.29
N ASP A 256 3.14 -27.08 11.58
CA ASP A 256 4.34 -26.93 12.40
C ASP A 256 5.43 -27.78 11.76
N THR A 257 6.27 -27.13 10.97
CA THR A 257 7.55 -27.71 10.60
C THR A 257 8.46 -27.57 11.81
N THR A 258 8.17 -28.33 12.86
CA THR A 258 9.20 -28.74 13.79
C THR A 258 10.15 -29.59 12.98
N ALA A 259 11.23 -28.98 12.51
CA ALA A 259 12.33 -29.72 11.95
C ALA A 259 12.77 -30.77 13.00
N PRO A 260 12.91 -32.07 12.65
CA PRO A 260 13.52 -33.02 13.54
C PRO A 260 15.02 -32.69 13.62
N GLY A 261 15.46 -32.18 14.74
CA GLY A 261 16.86 -31.86 14.98
C GLY A 261 17.04 -30.72 15.96
N GLY A 262 16.65 -30.95 17.21
CA GLY A 262 16.91 -30.02 18.29
C GLY A 262 18.36 -29.97 18.67
N VAL A 263 18.89 -28.79 18.93
CA VAL A 263 19.95 -28.54 19.89
C VAL A 263 19.40 -27.53 20.88
N PRO A 264 19.30 -27.88 22.19
CA PRO A 264 18.94 -26.92 23.21
C PRO A 264 20.17 -26.13 23.64
N GLY A 265 20.02 -24.85 23.78
CA GLY A 265 20.95 -24.09 24.61
C GLY A 265 21.53 -22.84 23.97
N GLY A 266 21.30 -21.75 24.64
CA GLY A 266 22.13 -20.56 24.49
C GLY A 266 21.35 -19.25 24.44
N SER A 267 21.24 -18.67 25.59
CA SER A 267 20.76 -17.33 25.89
C SER A 267 21.42 -16.22 25.06
N SER A 268 20.64 -15.17 24.89
CA SER A 268 21.05 -13.76 24.79
C SER A 268 22.11 -13.40 23.74
N GLY A 269 21.69 -12.63 22.79
CA GLY A 269 22.55 -11.86 21.90
C GLY A 269 21.69 -10.92 21.08
N GLU A 270 21.55 -9.69 21.58
CA GLU A 270 21.12 -8.57 20.73
C GLU A 270 22.07 -8.50 19.54
N LEU A 271 21.60 -8.83 18.37
CA LEU A 271 22.25 -8.44 17.14
C LEU A 271 21.30 -7.53 16.37
N ASN A 272 21.60 -6.24 16.57
CA ASN A 272 21.22 -5.17 15.66
C ASN A 272 21.53 -5.58 14.22
N SER A 273 20.56 -6.08 13.51
CA SER A 273 20.60 -6.11 12.05
C SER A 273 19.68 -5.03 11.52
N ILE A 274 20.17 -3.79 11.63
CA ILE A 274 19.67 -2.67 10.85
C ILE A 274 20.21 -2.87 9.42
N ILE A 275 19.52 -3.64 8.62
CA ILE A 275 19.61 -3.53 7.18
C ILE A 275 18.18 -3.26 6.69
N GLY A 276 17.70 -2.05 6.97
CA GLY A 276 16.66 -1.46 6.16
C GLY A 276 17.26 -1.16 4.79
N ILE A 277 17.07 -2.05 3.85
CA ILE A 277 17.35 -1.72 2.44
C ILE A 277 16.28 -0.70 2.05
N ILE A 278 16.67 0.56 2.12
CA ILE A 278 15.92 1.69 1.58
C ILE A 278 16.02 1.56 0.07
N PHE A 279 15.05 0.91 -0.55
CA PHE A 279 14.84 1.06 -1.98
C PHE A 279 14.08 2.36 -2.19
N GLY A 280 14.74 3.28 -2.91
CA GLY A 280 14.27 4.62 -3.16
C GLY A 280 12.85 4.65 -3.71
N VAL A 281 12.06 5.48 -3.09
CA VAL A 281 10.74 5.89 -3.56
C VAL A 281 10.98 6.80 -4.76
N LEU A 282 10.65 6.31 -5.96
CA LEU A 282 10.41 7.21 -7.08
C LEU A 282 9.17 8.04 -6.73
N SER A 283 9.38 9.28 -6.29
CA SER A 283 8.26 10.19 -6.13
C SER A 283 7.68 10.45 -7.53
N LEU A 284 6.50 9.91 -7.77
CA LEU A 284 5.80 9.98 -9.06
C LEU A 284 5.46 11.43 -9.47
N LEU A 285 5.54 12.38 -8.55
CA LEU A 285 5.35 13.82 -8.83
C LEU A 285 6.37 14.35 -9.85
N GLY A 286 7.62 13.86 -9.82
CA GLY A 286 8.62 14.20 -10.83
C GLY A 286 8.32 13.61 -12.21
N VAL A 287 7.71 12.43 -12.26
CA VAL A 287 7.37 11.75 -13.53
C VAL A 287 6.15 12.40 -14.17
N ILE A 288 5.15 12.79 -13.39
CA ILE A 288 3.96 13.49 -13.90
C ILE A 288 4.33 14.86 -14.46
N ALA A 289 5.20 15.61 -13.77
CA ALA A 289 5.71 16.90 -14.28
C ALA A 289 6.55 16.70 -15.56
N GLY A 290 7.34 15.65 -15.65
CA GLY A 290 8.11 15.27 -16.84
C GLY A 290 7.22 14.91 -18.02
N ILE A 291 6.20 14.09 -17.81
CA ILE A 291 5.24 13.67 -18.85
C ILE A 291 4.35 14.85 -19.28
N ALA A 292 3.88 15.67 -18.34
CA ALA A 292 3.09 16.84 -18.67
C ALA A 292 3.89 17.88 -19.50
N ARG A 293 5.19 18.03 -19.22
CA ARG A 293 6.10 18.85 -20.03
C ARG A 293 6.34 18.27 -21.42
N GLN A 294 6.50 16.94 -21.53
CA GLN A 294 6.73 16.23 -22.78
C GLN A 294 5.47 16.18 -23.68
N LEU A 295 4.27 16.23 -23.07
CA LEU A 295 2.99 16.29 -23.77
C LEU A 295 2.46 17.72 -24.00
N GLY A 296 3.23 18.75 -23.63
CA GLY A 296 2.88 20.15 -23.91
C GLY A 296 1.75 20.75 -23.07
N PHE A 297 1.38 20.11 -21.96
CA PHE A 297 0.33 20.59 -21.05
C PHE A 297 0.81 21.64 -20.03
N LEU A 298 2.13 21.82 -19.89
CA LEU A 298 2.74 22.86 -19.07
C LEU A 298 3.75 23.64 -19.94
N ARG A 299 3.44 24.90 -20.19
CA ARG A 299 4.38 25.90 -20.72
C ARG A 299 5.09 26.60 -19.57
#